data_8060fd353b3fbcdd72b267abb7031bbe
#
_entry.id   8060fd353b3fbcdd72b267abb7031bbe
#
_cell.length_a   1.000
_cell.length_b   1.000
_cell.length_c   1.000
_cell.angle_alpha   90.00
_cell.angle_beta   90.00
_cell.angle_gamma   90.00
#
_symmetry.space_group_name_H-M   'P 1'
#
loop_
_entity.id
_entity.type
_entity.pdbx_description
1 polymer ?
#
loop_
_entity_poly.entity_id
_entity_poly.type
_entity_poly.pdbx_seq_one_letter_code
_entity_poly.pdbx_strand_id
1 'polypeptide(L)'
;MALKEFTYKGKNLEALKKLDIKQLIEILPARKRRSLRRGFTPAQKALLARIKKVLEGKSKKPIRTHCRDMIVLPEMIGLTIHIHAGKIFVPVLIAQEMIGCYLGELTMTRKKVEHSAPGLGATRSSAISAKG
;
A
#
# COMPACT_ATOMS: atom_id res chain seq x y z
N MET A 1 26.64 -3.45 -15.74
CA MET A 1 25.55 -2.49 -15.87
C MET A 1 25.42 -1.72 -14.56
N ALA A 2 25.50 -0.43 -14.60
CA ALA A 2 25.24 0.39 -13.42
C ALA A 2 23.75 0.27 -13.05
N LEU A 3 23.49 -0.17 -11.81
CA LEU A 3 22.13 -0.16 -11.28
C LEU A 3 21.64 1.30 -11.26
N LYS A 4 20.56 1.58 -11.97
CA LYS A 4 19.94 2.91 -11.91
C LYS A 4 19.47 3.15 -10.47
N GLU A 5 20.07 4.14 -9.82
CA GLU A 5 19.59 4.57 -8.50
C GLU A 5 18.14 5.06 -8.62
N PHE A 6 17.33 4.70 -7.63
CA PHE A 6 15.96 5.16 -7.57
C PHE A 6 15.91 6.67 -7.37
N THR A 7 15.20 7.35 -8.25
CA THR A 7 14.90 8.78 -8.12
C THR A 7 13.41 9.02 -8.31
N TYR A 8 12.83 9.81 -7.43
CA TYR A 8 11.45 10.27 -7.55
C TYR A 8 11.43 11.76 -7.83
N LYS A 9 10.92 12.15 -9.01
CA LYS A 9 10.91 13.55 -9.47
C LYS A 9 12.28 14.23 -9.34
N GLY A 10 13.35 13.51 -9.69
CA GLY A 10 14.72 14.01 -9.63
C GLY A 10 15.37 14.06 -8.24
N LYS A 11 14.70 13.52 -7.22
CA LYS A 11 15.22 13.46 -5.84
C LYS A 11 15.52 12.02 -5.43
N ASN A 12 16.68 11.81 -4.82
CA ASN A 12 17.08 10.53 -4.27
C ASN A 12 16.32 10.24 -2.97
N LEU A 13 16.30 8.97 -2.56
CA LEU A 13 15.61 8.51 -1.36
C LEU A 13 16.00 9.29 -0.10
N GLU A 14 17.29 9.55 0.08
CA GLU A 14 17.80 10.30 1.24
C GLU A 14 17.26 11.75 1.26
N ALA A 15 17.24 12.40 0.11
CA ALA A 15 16.67 13.73 -0.03
C ALA A 15 15.17 13.71 0.26
N LEU A 16 14.43 12.69 -0.20
CA LEU A 16 12.99 12.54 0.06
C LEU A 16 12.67 12.35 1.55
N LYS A 17 13.50 11.59 2.27
CA LYS A 17 13.33 11.39 3.73
C LYS A 17 13.58 12.66 4.55
N LYS A 18 14.41 13.57 4.06
CA LYS A 18 14.72 14.85 4.71
C LYS A 18 13.68 15.94 4.43
N LEU A 19 12.80 15.72 3.46
CA LEU A 19 11.76 16.69 3.10
C LEU A 19 10.68 16.79 4.19
N ASP A 20 10.28 18.01 4.47
CA ASP A 20 9.08 18.25 5.24
C ASP A 20 7.82 17.90 4.43
N ILE A 21 6.72 17.60 5.12
CA ILE A 21 5.43 17.24 4.50
C ILE A 21 4.98 18.32 3.51
N LYS A 22 5.20 19.58 3.80
CA LYS A 22 4.85 20.71 2.90
C LYS A 22 5.60 20.63 1.56
N GLN A 23 6.89 20.34 1.62
CA GLN A 23 7.73 20.19 0.43
C GLN A 23 7.39 18.92 -0.36
N LEU A 24 7.04 17.84 0.34
CA LEU A 24 6.60 16.58 -0.27
C LEU A 24 5.28 16.77 -1.05
N ILE A 25 4.36 17.56 -0.51
CA ILE A 25 3.08 17.89 -1.15
C ILE A 25 3.28 18.51 -2.53
N GLU A 26 4.28 19.37 -2.71
CA GLU A 26 4.54 20.02 -3.99
C GLU A 26 5.01 19.06 -5.08
N ILE A 27 5.69 17.99 -4.70
CA ILE A 27 6.23 16.99 -5.62
C ILE A 27 5.17 15.99 -6.07
N LEU A 28 4.17 15.73 -5.23
CA LEU A 28 3.15 14.72 -5.47
C LEU A 28 2.13 15.13 -6.55
N PRO A 29 1.48 14.16 -7.22
CA PRO A 29 0.38 14.42 -8.14
C PRO A 29 -0.77 15.18 -7.48
N ALA A 30 -1.55 15.90 -8.28
CA ALA A 30 -2.60 16.81 -7.79
C ALA A 30 -3.59 16.15 -6.80
N ARG A 31 -4.01 14.92 -7.06
CA ARG A 31 -4.96 14.21 -6.17
C ARG A 31 -4.36 13.92 -4.80
N LYS A 32 -3.13 13.42 -4.75
CA LYS A 32 -2.41 13.14 -3.51
C LYS A 32 -2.06 14.42 -2.77
N ARG A 33 -1.69 15.45 -3.52
CA ARG A 33 -1.46 16.81 -2.99
C ARG A 33 -2.69 17.35 -2.28
N ARG A 34 -3.87 17.24 -2.89
CA ARG A 34 -5.12 17.67 -2.27
C ARG A 34 -5.44 16.89 -0.99
N SER A 35 -5.23 15.58 -1.01
CA SER A 35 -5.45 14.72 0.16
C SER A 35 -4.57 15.12 1.33
N LEU A 36 -3.28 15.38 1.11
CA LEU A 36 -2.35 15.81 2.15
C LEU A 36 -2.60 17.25 2.63
N ARG A 37 -3.03 18.16 1.75
CA ARG A 37 -3.38 19.52 2.14
C ARG A 37 -4.57 19.58 3.08
N ARG A 38 -5.51 18.66 2.95
CA ARG A 38 -6.66 18.53 3.87
C ARG A 38 -6.27 18.02 5.26
N GLY A 39 -5.05 17.51 5.42
CA GLY A 39 -4.57 16.94 6.66
C GLY A 39 -4.92 15.47 6.83
N PHE A 40 -4.40 14.90 7.90
CA PHE A 40 -4.60 13.50 8.24
C PHE A 40 -5.85 13.30 9.09
N THR A 41 -6.58 12.24 8.80
CA THR A 41 -7.69 11.76 9.66
C THR A 41 -7.15 11.24 11.00
N PRO A 42 -7.98 11.14 12.05
CA PRO A 42 -7.55 10.56 13.33
C PRO A 42 -6.96 9.15 13.20
N ALA A 43 -7.53 8.31 12.32
CA ALA A 43 -7.03 6.97 12.04
C ALA A 43 -5.64 6.98 11.37
N GLN A 44 -5.43 7.89 10.43
CA GLN A 44 -4.13 8.08 9.77
C GLN A 44 -3.07 8.61 10.76
N LYS A 45 -3.43 9.53 11.64
CA LYS A 45 -2.54 10.02 12.72
C LYS A 45 -2.14 8.89 13.67
N ALA A 46 -3.08 8.03 14.04
CA ALA A 46 -2.80 6.86 14.86
C ALA A 46 -1.85 5.86 14.17
N LEU A 47 -2.01 5.67 12.86
CA LEU A 47 -1.10 4.85 12.05
C LEU A 47 0.31 5.45 12.03
N LEU A 48 0.45 6.74 11.77
CA LEU A 48 1.73 7.43 11.79
C LEU A 48 2.44 7.34 13.14
N ALA A 49 1.68 7.45 14.24
CA ALA A 49 2.22 7.28 15.59
C ALA A 49 2.77 5.86 15.82
N ARG A 50 2.08 4.82 15.31
CA ARG A 50 2.57 3.44 15.37
C ARG A 50 3.85 3.25 14.53
N ILE A 51 3.88 3.82 13.34
CA ILE A 51 5.06 3.77 12.46
C ILE A 51 6.27 4.40 13.14
N LYS A 52 6.11 5.59 13.73
CA LYS A 52 7.17 6.26 14.48
C LYS A 52 7.69 5.40 15.64
N LYS A 53 6.81 4.77 16.41
CA LYS A 53 7.20 3.87 17.50
C LYS A 53 8.01 2.66 17.02
N VAL A 54 7.69 2.13 15.85
CA VAL A 54 8.45 1.01 15.25
C VAL A 54 9.82 1.49 14.76
N LEU A 55 9.89 2.66 14.11
CA LEU A 55 11.15 3.26 13.66
C LEU A 55 12.10 3.59 14.84
N GLU A 56 11.54 4.03 15.95
CA GLU A 56 12.29 4.29 17.19
C GLU A 56 12.68 3.01 17.96
N GLY A 57 12.28 1.84 17.47
CA GLY A 57 12.53 0.55 18.11
C GLY A 57 11.71 0.28 19.38
N LYS A 58 10.75 1.14 19.72
CA LYS A 58 9.91 1.01 20.92
C LYS A 58 8.83 -0.07 20.80
N SER A 59 8.54 -0.54 19.59
CA SER A 59 7.54 -1.55 19.34
C SER A 59 7.99 -2.53 18.26
N LYS A 60 7.86 -3.83 18.56
CA LYS A 60 8.08 -4.93 17.59
C LYS A 60 6.78 -5.49 17.04
N LYS A 61 5.64 -4.92 17.42
CA LYS A 61 4.33 -5.40 16.98
C LYS A 61 4.11 -5.13 15.48
N PRO A 62 3.48 -6.06 14.75
CA PRO A 62 3.16 -5.84 13.33
C PRO A 62 2.24 -4.62 13.18
N ILE A 63 2.53 -3.78 12.21
CA ILE A 63 1.71 -2.61 11.89
C ILE A 63 0.53 -3.08 11.07
N ARG A 64 -0.68 -3.05 11.62
CA ARG A 64 -1.93 -3.40 10.94
C ARG A 64 -2.77 -2.16 10.75
N THR A 65 -3.37 -1.99 9.59
CA THR A 65 -4.18 -0.82 9.29
C THR A 65 -5.37 -1.14 8.39
N HIS A 66 -6.46 -0.43 8.61
CA HIS A 66 -7.59 -0.32 7.69
C HIS A 66 -7.51 0.94 6.82
N CYS A 67 -6.54 1.82 7.06
CA CYS A 67 -6.36 3.08 6.34
C CYS A 67 -5.83 2.84 4.93
N ARG A 68 -6.69 2.43 4.03
CA ARG A 68 -6.36 2.23 2.61
C ARG A 68 -6.17 3.55 1.87
N ASP A 69 -6.67 4.63 2.41
CA ASP A 69 -6.58 6.01 1.90
C ASP A 69 -5.30 6.75 2.33
N MET A 70 -4.45 6.10 3.12
CA MET A 70 -3.16 6.66 3.51
C MET A 70 -2.18 6.64 2.34
N ILE A 71 -1.49 7.76 2.13
CA ILE A 71 -0.44 7.89 1.11
C ILE A 71 0.87 7.37 1.69
N VAL A 72 1.61 6.62 0.89
CA VAL A 72 2.93 6.12 1.28
C VAL A 72 3.92 7.30 1.36
N LEU A 73 4.41 7.52 2.56
CA LEU A 73 5.43 8.54 2.84
C LEU A 73 6.84 7.92 2.77
N PRO A 74 7.87 8.72 2.50
CA PRO A 74 9.25 8.24 2.45
C PRO A 74 9.74 7.56 3.74
N GLU A 75 9.17 7.94 4.89
CA GLU A 75 9.48 7.33 6.20
C GLU A 75 9.04 5.86 6.32
N MET A 76 8.07 5.45 5.49
CA MET A 76 7.49 4.10 5.53
C MET A 76 8.32 3.06 4.77
N ILE A 77 9.31 3.49 3.99
CA ILE A 77 10.11 2.59 3.15
C ILE A 77 10.89 1.60 4.01
N GLY A 78 10.86 0.34 3.59
CA GLY A 78 11.51 -0.76 4.31
C GLY A 78 10.68 -1.36 5.44
N LEU A 79 9.53 -0.77 5.77
CA LEU A 79 8.61 -1.34 6.75
C LEU A 79 7.61 -2.30 6.09
N THR A 80 7.25 -3.34 6.82
CA THR A 80 6.15 -4.22 6.44
C THR A 80 4.87 -3.74 7.10
N ILE A 81 3.90 -3.34 6.29
CA ILE A 81 2.60 -2.87 6.73
C ILE A 81 1.54 -3.89 6.33
N HIS A 82 0.74 -4.33 7.28
CA HIS A 82 -0.38 -5.22 7.03
C HIS A 82 -1.63 -4.40 6.70
N ILE A 83 -2.01 -4.42 5.44
CA ILE A 83 -3.13 -3.64 4.92
C ILE A 83 -4.37 -4.52 4.85
N HIS A 84 -5.50 -4.02 5.34
CA HIS A 84 -6.76 -4.76 5.31
C HIS A 84 -7.30 -4.89 3.88
N ALA A 85 -7.57 -6.13 3.46
CA ALA A 85 -8.03 -6.48 2.13
C ALA A 85 -9.51 -6.92 2.11
N GLY A 86 -10.32 -6.40 3.03
CA GLY A 86 -11.73 -6.75 3.19
C GLY A 86 -11.99 -7.87 4.20
N LYS A 87 -11.23 -8.96 4.15
CA LYS A 87 -11.37 -10.11 5.05
C LYS A 87 -10.12 -10.36 5.90
N ILE A 88 -8.96 -10.18 5.33
CA ILE A 88 -7.66 -10.46 5.95
C ILE A 88 -6.74 -9.23 5.87
N PHE A 89 -5.72 -9.22 6.71
CA PHE A 89 -4.60 -8.28 6.59
C PHE A 89 -3.50 -8.89 5.73
N VAL A 90 -3.13 -8.21 4.66
CA VAL A 90 -2.07 -8.65 3.75
C VAL A 90 -0.78 -7.91 4.08
N PRO A 91 0.32 -8.61 4.38
CA PRO A 91 1.61 -7.97 4.62
C PRO A 91 2.18 -7.43 3.29
N VAL A 92 2.57 -6.17 3.29
CA VAL A 92 3.21 -5.51 2.15
C VAL A 92 4.50 -4.87 2.62
N LEU A 93 5.61 -5.25 2.02
CA LEU A 93 6.90 -4.58 2.20
C LEU A 93 6.90 -3.31 1.35
N ILE A 94 7.05 -2.17 1.97
CA ILE A 94 7.03 -0.89 1.28
C ILE A 94 8.36 -0.66 0.56
N ALA A 95 8.32 -0.72 -0.77
CA ALA A 95 9.46 -0.43 -1.63
C ALA A 95 9.55 1.07 -1.98
N GLN A 96 10.70 1.47 -2.48
CA GLN A 96 10.96 2.86 -2.89
C GLN A 96 10.00 3.35 -3.99
N GLU A 97 9.66 2.48 -4.91
CA GLU A 97 8.76 2.75 -6.03
C GLU A 97 7.31 3.04 -5.61
N MET A 98 6.94 2.66 -4.40
CA MET A 98 5.59 2.83 -3.85
C MET A 98 5.33 4.22 -3.27
N ILE A 99 6.33 5.10 -3.26
CA ILE A 99 6.18 6.47 -2.75
C ILE A 99 5.06 7.19 -3.51
N GLY A 100 4.18 7.82 -2.76
CA GLY A 100 3.06 8.57 -3.32
C GLY A 100 1.86 7.73 -3.76
N CYS A 101 1.93 6.40 -3.69
CA CYS A 101 0.77 5.53 -3.86
C CYS A 101 -0.10 5.52 -2.60
N TYR A 102 -1.38 5.22 -2.75
CA TYR A 102 -2.23 4.90 -1.60
C TYR A 102 -1.93 3.46 -1.13
N LEU A 103 -2.02 3.20 0.16
CA LEU A 103 -1.86 1.84 0.70
C LEU A 103 -2.87 0.86 0.07
N GLY A 104 -4.07 1.34 -0.25
CA GLY A 104 -5.09 0.54 -0.91
C GLY A 104 -4.75 0.09 -2.33
N GLU A 105 -3.87 0.78 -3.02
CA GLU A 105 -3.37 0.39 -4.35
C GLU A 105 -2.43 -0.82 -4.29
N LEU A 106 -1.80 -1.05 -3.15
CA LEU A 106 -0.82 -2.11 -2.95
C LEU A 106 -1.46 -3.46 -2.60
N THR A 107 -2.73 -3.47 -2.29
CA THR A 107 -3.44 -4.67 -1.83
C THR A 107 -4.81 -4.77 -2.50
N MET A 108 -5.02 -5.85 -3.25
CA MET A 108 -6.29 -6.09 -3.92
C MET A 108 -7.33 -6.66 -2.96
N THR A 109 -8.54 -6.08 -2.98
CA THR A 109 -9.69 -6.58 -2.22
C THR A 109 -10.50 -7.61 -3.01
N ARG A 110 -10.41 -7.58 -4.34
CA ARG A 110 -11.15 -8.46 -5.24
C ARG A 110 -10.26 -9.59 -5.69
N LYS A 111 -10.83 -10.79 -5.75
CA LYS A 111 -10.18 -11.98 -6.30
C LYS A 111 -10.96 -12.44 -7.54
N LYS A 112 -10.24 -13.05 -8.49
CA LYS A 112 -10.89 -13.75 -9.58
C LYS A 112 -11.78 -14.84 -9.01
N VAL A 113 -12.99 -14.91 -9.47
CA VAL A 113 -13.96 -15.92 -9.02
C VAL A 113 -13.57 -17.25 -9.61
N GLU A 114 -13.31 -18.23 -8.77
CA GLU A 114 -13.17 -19.63 -9.12
C GLU A 114 -14.44 -20.33 -8.65
N HIS A 115 -15.35 -20.54 -9.59
CA HIS A 115 -16.54 -21.30 -9.30
C HIS A 115 -16.25 -22.79 -9.44
N SER A 116 -16.38 -23.53 -8.35
CA SER A 116 -16.89 -24.90 -8.42
C SER A 116 -18.42 -24.82 -8.43
N ALA A 117 -18.99 -24.19 -9.44
CA ALA A 117 -20.41 -23.92 -9.45
C ALA A 117 -21.20 -25.23 -9.50
N PRO A 118 -22.27 -25.37 -8.66
CA PRO A 118 -23.24 -26.44 -8.89
C PRO A 118 -23.81 -26.25 -10.31
N GLY A 119 -23.59 -27.21 -11.18
CA GLY A 119 -23.92 -27.10 -12.59
C GLY A 119 -22.73 -27.19 -13.54
N LEU A 120 -21.52 -26.68 -13.14
CA LEU A 120 -20.28 -26.91 -13.88
C LEU A 120 -19.70 -28.28 -13.46
N GLY A 121 -19.83 -29.27 -14.36
CA GLY A 121 -19.45 -30.67 -14.09
C GLY A 121 -20.54 -31.52 -13.45
N ALA A 122 -21.64 -30.94 -12.97
CA ALA A 122 -22.76 -31.67 -12.41
C ALA A 122 -23.77 -32.17 -13.50
N THR A 123 -23.82 -31.49 -14.66
CA THR A 123 -24.60 -31.91 -15.81
C THR A 123 -23.70 -32.45 -16.92
N ARG A 124 -24.20 -33.31 -17.80
CA ARG A 124 -23.45 -33.87 -18.93
C ARG A 124 -22.84 -32.80 -19.83
N SER A 125 -23.57 -31.71 -20.10
CA SER A 125 -23.09 -30.59 -20.92
C SER A 125 -22.01 -29.79 -20.25
N SER A 126 -22.05 -29.62 -18.95
CA SER A 126 -21.00 -28.92 -18.17
C SER A 126 -19.75 -29.74 -18.03
N ALA A 127 -19.82 -31.08 -17.96
CA ALA A 127 -18.68 -31.97 -17.92
C ALA A 127 -17.86 -31.94 -19.21
N ILE A 128 -18.48 -31.69 -20.36
CA ILE A 128 -17.82 -31.56 -21.66
C ILE A 128 -17.07 -30.24 -21.74
N SER A 129 -17.61 -29.15 -21.26
CA SER A 129 -16.95 -27.82 -21.24
C SER A 129 -15.79 -27.73 -20.24
N ALA A 130 -15.77 -28.55 -19.20
CA ALA A 130 -14.67 -28.61 -18.22
C ALA A 130 -13.46 -29.40 -18.70
N LYS A 131 -13.58 -30.16 -19.82
CA LYS A 131 -12.47 -30.94 -20.39
C LYS A 131 -11.79 -30.29 -21.59
N GLY A 132 -12.25 -29.10 -21.97
CA GLY A 132 -11.67 -28.34 -23.09
C GLY A 132 -10.47 -27.48 -22.71
#